data_0f247eca3e701b77dfd03ee5a84d14bc
#
_entry.id   0f247eca3e701b77dfd03ee5a84d14bc
#
_cell.length_a   1.000
_cell.length_b   1.000
_cell.length_c   1.000
_cell.angle_alpha   90.00
_cell.angle_beta   90.00
_cell.angle_gamma   90.00
#
_symmetry.space_group_name_H-M   'P 1'
#
loop_
_entity.id
_entity.type
_entity.pdbx_description
1 polymer ?
#
loop_
_entity_poly.entity_id
_entity_poly.type
_entity_poly.pdbx_seq_one_letter_code
_entity_poly.pdbx_strand_id
1 'polypeptide(L)'
;MATSKASTAKSSAKRQTTAKKKTSSSKATTPRKGKPSSSYQARGTTKRTATSKAGTKGTVRKKAAARSKAKAGRSRCLVDILTSQVAVTLFFGLLLFAGFYLLFLRPSIERLRPCHGSKGYDICLPKDYAVRGFDISHHQGDIDWTSVATVISPRQPYPLQFVIVKATEGTDYTDRRFADNFAAAHAAGFICGAYHFYQPSSSPEAQAEHFIRTAPLASGDLPPVLDIETQPSLPLIGRKQALTAFQNNLLTFLQLLEKHYGVVPILYCSAKYRDHWLAPDAFDRYPLWVAHYDVEDPACEHPWTFWQHSDHATLPGITEKVDVNVMRGSLKDLRSILIP
;
A
#
# COMPACT_ATOMS: atom_id res chain seq x y z
N MET A 1 -28.30 -3.47 64.04
CA MET A 1 -29.04 -2.32 64.54
C MET A 1 -28.65 -1.11 63.71
N ALA A 2 -29.64 -0.49 63.20
CA ALA A 2 -29.93 0.78 62.60
C ALA A 2 -29.40 0.94 61.20
N THR A 3 -30.16 0.78 60.14
CA THR A 3 -31.32 1.44 59.51
C THR A 3 -31.07 2.87 59.01
N SER A 4 -31.27 3.00 57.67
CA SER A 4 -32.04 4.08 57.00
C SER A 4 -31.24 5.32 56.62
N LYS A 5 -31.35 5.92 55.42
CA LYS A 5 -32.53 6.19 54.57
C LYS A 5 -32.09 6.62 53.15
N ALA A 6 -32.90 6.27 52.21
CA ALA A 6 -32.92 6.78 50.84
C ALA A 6 -33.37 8.25 50.81
N SER A 7 -32.89 9.00 49.81
CA SER A 7 -33.53 10.22 49.35
C SER A 7 -33.54 10.29 47.82
N THR A 8 -34.74 10.11 47.31
CA THR A 8 -35.18 10.37 45.96
C THR A 8 -35.40 11.89 45.77
N ALA A 9 -34.91 12.44 44.71
CA ALA A 9 -35.42 13.71 44.17
C ALA A 9 -35.66 13.57 42.66
N LYS A 10 -36.94 13.62 42.33
CA LYS A 10 -37.54 13.83 41.00
C LYS A 10 -37.61 15.31 40.70
N SER A 11 -37.63 15.65 39.47
CA SER A 11 -38.20 16.85 38.78
C SER A 11 -37.23 17.40 37.74
N SER A 12 -37.60 17.81 36.56
CA SER A 12 -38.83 17.77 35.77
C SER A 12 -38.44 18.22 34.33
N ALA A 13 -39.15 17.69 33.39
CA ALA A 13 -39.06 18.06 31.97
C ALA A 13 -39.45 19.51 31.71
N LYS A 14 -38.74 20.16 30.75
CA LYS A 14 -39.33 21.30 30.01
C LYS A 14 -39.06 21.18 28.54
N ARG A 15 -40.13 20.88 27.87
CA ARG A 15 -40.36 20.85 26.43
C ARG A 15 -40.65 22.28 25.96
N GLN A 16 -39.98 22.79 24.96
CA GLN A 16 -40.49 23.87 24.11
C GLN A 16 -40.03 23.67 22.67
N THR A 17 -40.85 23.49 21.91
CA THR A 17 -41.50 23.54 20.60
C THR A 17 -41.08 24.76 19.76
N THR A 18 -40.72 24.43 18.55
CA THR A 18 -41.07 25.05 17.23
C THR A 18 -40.67 26.48 16.93
N ALA A 19 -39.91 26.61 15.82
CA ALA A 19 -40.30 27.54 14.75
C ALA A 19 -39.70 27.11 13.39
N LYS A 20 -40.62 26.76 12.49
CA LYS A 20 -40.44 26.72 11.04
C LYS A 20 -40.27 28.13 10.52
N LYS A 21 -39.33 28.37 9.59
CA LYS A 21 -39.53 29.40 8.58
C LYS A 21 -39.04 28.93 7.21
N LYS A 22 -39.99 28.99 6.31
CA LYS A 22 -39.96 28.64 4.89
C LYS A 22 -39.33 29.74 4.04
N THR A 23 -38.80 29.29 2.90
CA THR A 23 -38.84 29.88 1.55
C THR A 23 -37.90 31.06 1.25
N SER A 24 -37.08 30.92 0.22
CA SER A 24 -37.49 31.30 -1.12
C SER A 24 -36.50 30.83 -2.20
N SER A 25 -37.08 30.31 -3.24
CA SER A 25 -36.52 29.99 -4.55
C SER A 25 -36.11 31.25 -5.30
N SER A 26 -35.07 31.19 -6.10
CA SER A 26 -35.05 31.93 -7.37
C SER A 26 -34.32 31.11 -8.44
N LYS A 27 -35.10 30.93 -9.49
CA LYS A 27 -34.82 30.29 -10.77
C LYS A 27 -33.97 31.20 -11.66
N ALA A 28 -33.31 30.53 -12.59
CA ALA A 28 -33.07 30.89 -14.00
C ALA A 28 -31.96 31.93 -14.23
N THR A 29 -31.08 31.75 -15.18
CA THR A 29 -31.29 31.60 -16.61
C THR A 29 -29.97 31.31 -17.33
N THR A 30 -29.97 30.34 -18.21
CA THR A 30 -29.06 30.27 -19.37
C THR A 30 -29.50 31.31 -20.41
N PRO A 31 -28.56 31.81 -21.25
CA PRO A 31 -28.61 31.50 -22.68
C PRO A 31 -27.19 31.29 -23.29
N ARG A 32 -27.08 30.29 -24.13
CA ARG A 32 -27.19 30.20 -25.58
C ARG A 32 -26.08 30.89 -26.42
N LYS A 33 -25.34 30.02 -27.11
CA LYS A 33 -24.85 30.05 -28.51
C LYS A 33 -24.10 31.29 -29.05
N GLY A 34 -22.98 30.96 -29.70
CA GLY A 34 -22.33 31.79 -30.70
C GLY A 34 -21.13 31.12 -31.33
N LYS A 35 -21.31 30.36 -32.42
CA LYS A 35 -20.33 30.24 -33.51
C LYS A 35 -20.58 31.39 -34.48
N PRO A 36 -19.54 31.89 -35.18
CA PRO A 36 -19.45 31.70 -36.62
C PRO A 36 -18.00 31.38 -37.11
N SER A 37 -17.85 30.50 -37.97
CA SER A 37 -17.57 30.42 -39.41
C SER A 37 -17.10 31.69 -40.13
N SER A 38 -15.96 31.59 -40.82
CA SER A 38 -15.63 32.10 -42.15
C SER A 38 -14.21 31.64 -42.50
N SER A 39 -13.96 30.73 -43.44
CA SER A 39 -13.95 30.86 -44.91
C SER A 39 -13.15 32.05 -45.41
N TYR A 40 -12.04 31.80 -46.01
CA TYR A 40 -11.53 32.55 -47.15
C TYR A 40 -10.80 31.63 -48.12
N GLN A 41 -11.39 31.55 -49.35
CA GLN A 41 -10.78 31.11 -50.60
C GLN A 41 -10.03 32.27 -51.24
N ALA A 42 -9.04 31.94 -52.06
CA ALA A 42 -8.87 32.43 -53.42
C ALA A 42 -7.45 32.04 -53.92
N ARG A 43 -7.37 31.26 -54.94
CA ARG A 43 -7.30 31.56 -56.37
C ARG A 43 -5.96 32.15 -56.81
N GLY A 44 -5.38 31.50 -57.78
CA GLY A 44 -4.31 32.03 -58.60
C GLY A 44 -3.73 31.00 -59.58
N THR A 45 -4.42 30.83 -60.64
CA THR A 45 -4.05 30.23 -61.92
C THR A 45 -2.81 30.87 -62.56
N THR A 46 -1.96 30.10 -63.25
CA THR A 46 -1.62 30.38 -64.66
C THR A 46 -0.96 29.14 -65.27
N LYS A 47 -1.53 28.80 -66.43
CA LYS A 47 -1.01 27.94 -67.50
C LYS A 47 0.19 28.56 -68.16
N ARG A 48 1.15 27.76 -68.64
CA ARG A 48 1.75 27.93 -69.94
C ARG A 48 2.27 26.62 -70.56
N THR A 49 1.70 26.28 -71.65
CA THR A 49 2.04 25.29 -72.68
C THR A 49 3.29 25.68 -73.42
N ALA A 50 4.12 24.72 -73.72
CA ALA A 50 4.92 24.69 -74.92
C ALA A 50 5.30 23.26 -75.27
N THR A 51 4.99 22.96 -76.47
CA THR A 51 5.16 21.79 -77.31
C THR A 51 6.62 21.54 -77.72
N SER A 52 7.02 20.31 -77.95
CA SER A 52 7.37 19.58 -79.12
C SER A 52 8.70 18.80 -79.13
N LYS A 53 8.56 17.64 -79.75
CA LYS A 53 9.44 16.82 -80.60
C LYS A 53 10.53 15.92 -79.98
N ALA A 54 10.17 14.67 -80.03
CA ALA A 54 10.81 13.57 -80.75
C ALA A 54 12.27 13.17 -80.43
N GLY A 55 12.37 11.89 -80.05
CA GLY A 55 13.64 11.19 -79.93
C GLY A 55 13.48 9.74 -79.53
N THR A 56 13.13 8.92 -80.50
CA THR A 56 13.09 7.45 -80.41
C THR A 56 14.50 6.89 -80.34
N LYS A 57 14.99 6.54 -79.14
CA LYS A 57 16.07 5.54 -78.95
C LYS A 57 16.29 5.42 -77.40
N GLY A 58 15.71 4.41 -76.74
CA GLY A 58 16.01 4.20 -75.38
C GLY A 58 15.17 3.10 -74.62
N THR A 59 14.42 2.30 -75.39
CA THR A 59 13.45 1.36 -74.79
C THR A 59 14.03 0.01 -74.31
N VAL A 60 15.25 -0.33 -74.68
CA VAL A 60 15.85 -1.63 -74.31
C VAL A 60 16.63 -1.54 -72.98
N ARG A 61 17.24 -0.40 -72.66
CA ARG A 61 18.06 -0.23 -71.45
C ARG A 61 17.21 -0.02 -70.16
N LYS A 62 15.98 0.49 -70.30
CA LYS A 62 15.08 0.72 -69.16
C LYS A 62 14.40 -0.58 -68.59
N LYS A 63 14.22 -1.61 -69.48
CA LYS A 63 13.63 -2.88 -69.01
C LYS A 63 14.61 -3.73 -68.20
N ALA A 64 15.88 -3.68 -68.40
CA ALA A 64 16.89 -4.38 -67.63
C ALA A 64 17.13 -3.74 -66.26
N ALA A 65 17.17 -2.41 -66.19
CA ALA A 65 17.33 -1.67 -64.95
C ALA A 65 16.09 -1.73 -64.07
N ALA A 66 14.86 -1.80 -64.64
CA ALA A 66 13.63 -1.97 -63.91
C ALA A 66 13.50 -3.40 -63.33
N ARG A 67 13.99 -4.43 -64.07
CA ARG A 67 14.00 -5.81 -63.56
C ARG A 67 15.01 -6.04 -62.42
N SER A 68 16.16 -5.37 -62.47
CA SER A 68 17.15 -5.45 -61.38
C SER A 68 16.68 -4.70 -60.11
N LYS A 69 16.03 -3.53 -60.25
CA LYS A 69 15.43 -2.81 -59.11
C LYS A 69 14.25 -3.54 -58.50
N ALA A 70 13.42 -4.20 -59.32
CA ALA A 70 12.30 -5.00 -58.81
C ALA A 70 12.80 -6.27 -58.07
N LYS A 71 13.89 -6.90 -58.54
CA LYS A 71 14.49 -8.06 -57.87
C LYS A 71 15.18 -7.67 -56.55
N ALA A 72 15.86 -6.51 -56.51
CA ALA A 72 16.50 -5.97 -55.32
C ALA A 72 15.46 -5.48 -54.28
N GLY A 73 14.34 -4.88 -54.71
CA GLY A 73 13.24 -4.47 -53.84
C GLY A 73 12.49 -5.66 -53.24
N ARG A 74 12.30 -6.73 -54.00
CA ARG A 74 11.65 -7.97 -53.51
C ARG A 74 12.52 -8.72 -52.49
N SER A 75 13.84 -8.71 -52.68
CA SER A 75 14.80 -9.31 -51.77
C SER A 75 14.85 -8.54 -50.44
N ARG A 76 14.85 -7.21 -50.45
CA ARG A 76 14.81 -6.38 -49.24
C ARG A 76 13.49 -6.55 -48.47
N CYS A 77 12.36 -6.57 -49.16
CA CYS A 77 11.06 -6.77 -48.53
C CYS A 77 10.95 -8.16 -47.84
N LEU A 78 11.53 -9.22 -48.44
CA LEU A 78 11.57 -10.55 -47.82
C LEU A 78 12.49 -10.60 -46.61
N VAL A 79 13.63 -9.93 -46.63
CA VAL A 79 14.55 -9.81 -45.48
C VAL A 79 13.90 -9.03 -44.35
N ASP A 80 13.24 -7.90 -44.67
CA ASP A 80 12.53 -7.08 -43.68
C ASP A 80 11.35 -7.84 -43.01
N ILE A 81 10.61 -8.67 -43.79
CA ILE A 81 9.54 -9.50 -43.27
C ILE A 81 10.10 -10.63 -42.38
N LEU A 82 11.19 -11.29 -42.82
CA LEU A 82 11.84 -12.35 -42.05
C LEU A 82 12.43 -11.82 -40.74
N THR A 83 13.10 -10.65 -40.76
CA THR A 83 13.66 -10.03 -39.56
C THR A 83 12.55 -9.54 -38.64
N SER A 84 11.44 -9.03 -39.15
CA SER A 84 10.26 -8.66 -38.36
C SER A 84 9.62 -9.87 -37.69
N GLN A 85 9.45 -11.01 -38.39
CA GLN A 85 8.89 -12.24 -37.79
C GLN A 85 9.82 -12.83 -36.72
N VAL A 86 11.14 -12.84 -36.98
CA VAL A 86 12.13 -13.27 -35.99
C VAL A 86 12.09 -12.36 -34.77
N ALA A 87 12.01 -11.04 -34.94
CA ALA A 87 11.91 -10.10 -33.83
C ALA A 87 10.62 -10.31 -33.00
N VAL A 88 9.49 -10.53 -33.67
CA VAL A 88 8.22 -10.84 -33.01
C VAL A 88 8.29 -12.16 -32.21
N THR A 89 8.86 -13.22 -32.83
CA THR A 89 9.02 -14.53 -32.17
C THR A 89 9.93 -14.43 -30.97
N LEU A 90 11.05 -13.69 -31.07
CA LEU A 90 11.96 -13.44 -29.95
C LEU A 90 11.29 -12.65 -28.82
N PHE A 91 10.48 -11.64 -29.17
CA PHE A 91 9.73 -10.86 -28.21
C PHE A 91 8.73 -11.72 -27.40
N PHE A 92 7.93 -12.53 -28.10
CA PHE A 92 7.01 -13.46 -27.41
C PHE A 92 7.74 -14.56 -26.65
N GLY A 93 8.86 -15.07 -27.17
CA GLY A 93 9.72 -16.02 -26.46
C GLY A 93 10.28 -15.42 -25.16
N LEU A 94 10.71 -14.16 -25.20
CA LEU A 94 11.19 -13.44 -24.01
C LEU A 94 10.07 -13.22 -22.99
N LEU A 95 8.86 -12.88 -23.44
CA LEU A 95 7.70 -12.73 -22.55
C LEU A 95 7.32 -14.05 -21.88
N LEU A 96 7.31 -15.16 -22.65
CA LEU A 96 7.04 -16.48 -22.09
C LEU A 96 8.12 -16.92 -21.11
N PHE A 97 9.39 -16.66 -21.45
CA PHE A 97 10.50 -16.94 -20.54
C PHE A 97 10.45 -16.08 -19.28
N ALA A 98 10.13 -14.79 -19.41
CA ALA A 98 9.94 -13.90 -18.24
C ALA A 98 8.77 -14.38 -17.37
N GLY A 99 7.65 -14.78 -17.98
CA GLY A 99 6.52 -15.39 -17.24
C GLY A 99 6.91 -16.68 -16.54
N PHE A 100 7.60 -17.60 -17.22
CA PHE A 100 8.11 -18.83 -16.62
C PHE A 100 9.13 -18.56 -15.50
N TYR A 101 10.04 -17.62 -15.71
CA TYR A 101 11.00 -17.19 -14.68
C TYR A 101 10.28 -16.65 -13.44
N LEU A 102 9.31 -15.75 -13.62
CA LEU A 102 8.59 -15.15 -12.48
C LEU A 102 7.73 -16.16 -11.74
N LEU A 103 7.07 -17.09 -12.46
CA LEU A 103 6.13 -18.02 -11.84
C LEU A 103 6.80 -19.26 -11.24
N PHE A 104 7.89 -19.74 -11.84
CA PHE A 104 8.48 -21.04 -11.47
C PHE A 104 9.92 -20.96 -10.98
N LEU A 105 10.79 -20.22 -11.69
CA LEU A 105 12.21 -20.19 -11.33
C LEU A 105 12.51 -19.27 -10.15
N ARG A 106 11.94 -18.08 -10.13
CA ARG A 106 12.16 -17.11 -9.07
C ARG A 106 11.77 -17.64 -7.68
N PRO A 107 10.57 -18.20 -7.46
CA PRO A 107 10.21 -18.80 -6.17
C PRO A 107 11.11 -19.95 -5.76
N SER A 108 11.57 -20.75 -6.74
CA SER A 108 12.47 -21.88 -6.49
C SER A 108 13.89 -21.40 -6.11
N ILE A 109 14.40 -20.36 -6.74
CA ILE A 109 15.70 -19.76 -6.43
C ILE A 109 15.65 -19.08 -5.05
N GLU A 110 14.56 -18.39 -4.72
CA GLU A 110 14.38 -17.75 -3.41
C GLU A 110 14.39 -18.78 -2.27
N ARG A 111 13.77 -19.96 -2.48
CA ARG A 111 13.84 -21.08 -1.52
C ARG A 111 15.24 -21.68 -1.34
N LEU A 112 16.14 -21.47 -2.32
CA LEU A 112 17.52 -21.96 -2.27
C LEU A 112 18.48 -20.95 -1.66
N ARG A 113 18.01 -19.74 -1.28
CA ARG A 113 18.87 -18.76 -0.62
C ARG A 113 19.39 -19.32 0.71
N PRO A 114 20.71 -19.22 0.95
CA PRO A 114 21.26 -19.66 2.23
C PRO A 114 20.66 -18.82 3.36
N CYS A 115 20.22 -19.50 4.43
CA CYS A 115 19.80 -18.81 5.64
C CYS A 115 21.04 -18.34 6.40
N HIS A 116 21.29 -17.05 6.39
CA HIS A 116 22.37 -16.42 7.17
C HIS A 116 21.98 -16.20 8.64
N GLY A 117 20.69 -16.37 8.98
CA GLY A 117 20.14 -16.35 10.32
C GLY A 117 20.02 -17.72 10.96
N SER A 118 18.99 -17.90 11.74
CA SER A 118 18.60 -19.15 12.39
C SER A 118 17.31 -19.68 11.79
N LYS A 119 17.16 -20.99 11.62
CA LYS A 119 15.90 -21.58 11.18
C LYS A 119 14.92 -21.66 12.34
N GLY A 120 13.76 -21.06 12.18
CA GLY A 120 12.65 -21.13 13.14
C GLY A 120 11.35 -20.74 12.43
N TYR A 121 10.24 -21.31 12.87
CA TYR A 121 8.91 -21.04 12.32
C TYR A 121 8.83 -21.26 10.78
N ASP A 122 9.57 -22.23 10.27
CA ASP A 122 9.71 -22.58 8.83
C ASP A 122 10.35 -21.50 7.95
N ILE A 123 10.95 -20.49 8.55
CA ILE A 123 11.61 -19.37 7.87
C ILE A 123 13.05 -19.17 8.36
N CYS A 124 13.76 -18.27 7.70
CA CYS A 124 15.05 -17.76 8.17
C CYS A 124 14.83 -16.54 9.07
N LEU A 125 15.11 -16.68 10.36
CA LEU A 125 15.02 -15.60 11.32
C LEU A 125 16.29 -14.73 11.26
N PRO A 126 16.15 -13.40 11.28
CA PRO A 126 17.30 -12.49 11.35
C PRO A 126 18.12 -12.72 12.62
N LYS A 127 19.45 -12.53 12.52
CA LYS A 127 20.36 -12.59 13.66
C LYS A 127 20.24 -11.35 14.54
N ASP A 128 20.70 -11.49 15.78
CA ASP A 128 20.96 -10.38 16.71
C ASP A 128 19.75 -9.58 17.18
N TYR A 129 18.54 -10.13 16.99
CA TYR A 129 17.31 -9.54 17.52
C TYR A 129 16.76 -10.41 18.66
N ALA A 130 16.73 -9.82 19.85
CA ALA A 130 16.21 -10.48 21.05
C ALA A 130 14.69 -10.36 21.18
N VAL A 131 14.10 -9.33 20.61
CA VAL A 131 12.66 -9.03 20.67
C VAL A 131 11.99 -9.40 19.35
N ARG A 132 11.02 -10.31 19.41
CA ARG A 132 10.29 -10.84 18.28
C ARG A 132 8.80 -10.80 18.53
N GLY A 133 8.04 -10.70 17.45
CA GLY A 133 6.59 -10.74 17.48
C GLY A 133 6.02 -11.18 16.14
N PHE A 134 4.72 -11.10 16.05
CA PHE A 134 3.97 -11.39 14.82
C PHE A 134 2.80 -10.44 14.69
N ASP A 135 2.22 -10.37 13.52
CA ASP A 135 0.99 -9.62 13.30
C ASP A 135 -0.04 -10.47 12.57
N ILE A 136 -1.31 -10.17 12.83
CA ILE A 136 -2.45 -10.96 12.38
C ILE A 136 -3.66 -10.07 12.04
N SER A 137 -4.54 -10.66 11.24
CA SER A 137 -5.86 -10.12 10.93
C SER A 137 -6.88 -11.26 10.86
N HIS A 138 -8.06 -10.99 10.34
CA HIS A 138 -9.04 -12.04 10.04
C HIS A 138 -8.55 -13.09 9.02
N HIS A 139 -7.46 -12.80 8.30
CA HIS A 139 -6.88 -13.72 7.32
C HIS A 139 -6.32 -14.99 7.96
N GLN A 140 -5.86 -14.91 9.20
CA GLN A 140 -5.37 -16.06 9.95
C GLN A 140 -6.49 -17.00 10.45
N GLY A 141 -7.75 -16.65 10.20
CA GLY A 141 -8.91 -17.50 10.48
C GLY A 141 -9.14 -17.74 11.98
N ASP A 142 -9.44 -18.99 12.32
CA ASP A 142 -9.58 -19.42 13.71
C ASP A 142 -8.20 -19.76 14.29
N ILE A 143 -7.86 -19.17 15.42
CA ILE A 143 -6.56 -19.32 16.08
C ILE A 143 -6.73 -20.12 17.39
N ASP A 144 -5.97 -21.21 17.53
CA ASP A 144 -5.81 -21.89 18.81
C ASP A 144 -4.77 -21.17 19.68
N TRP A 145 -5.24 -20.22 20.46
CA TRP A 145 -4.41 -19.39 21.32
C TRP A 145 -3.70 -20.19 22.44
N THR A 146 -4.18 -21.39 22.78
CA THR A 146 -3.50 -22.28 23.72
C THR A 146 -2.19 -22.79 23.14
N SER A 147 -2.21 -23.17 21.86
CA SER A 147 -1.01 -23.55 21.13
C SER A 147 -0.09 -22.35 20.86
N VAL A 148 -0.68 -21.21 20.45
CA VAL A 148 0.10 -19.96 20.21
C VAL A 148 0.81 -19.50 21.50
N ALA A 149 0.21 -19.60 22.66
CA ALA A 149 0.83 -19.23 23.95
C ALA A 149 2.15 -19.95 24.22
N THR A 150 2.38 -21.10 23.60
CA THR A 150 3.64 -21.84 23.79
C THR A 150 4.87 -21.10 23.25
N VAL A 151 4.69 -20.20 22.25
CA VAL A 151 5.83 -19.47 21.66
C VAL A 151 6.37 -18.33 22.53
N ILE A 152 5.65 -17.91 23.59
CA ILE A 152 6.13 -16.90 24.54
C ILE A 152 7.21 -17.46 25.48
N SER A 153 7.18 -18.78 25.71
CA SER A 153 8.04 -19.40 26.72
C SER A 153 9.54 -19.04 26.51
N PRO A 154 10.24 -18.58 27.55
CA PRO A 154 11.68 -18.36 27.49
C PRO A 154 12.49 -19.62 27.19
N ARG A 155 11.88 -20.81 27.26
CA ARG A 155 12.50 -22.09 26.90
C ARG A 155 12.47 -22.33 25.39
N GLN A 156 11.67 -21.58 24.66
CA GLN A 156 11.70 -21.62 23.20
C GLN A 156 13.02 -21.03 22.69
N PRO A 157 13.59 -21.57 21.62
CA PRO A 157 14.81 -21.03 21.03
C PRO A 157 14.61 -19.62 20.46
N TYR A 158 13.40 -19.29 20.05
CA TYR A 158 13.04 -17.99 19.43
C TYR A 158 11.69 -17.51 19.98
N PRO A 159 11.61 -17.05 21.25
CA PRO A 159 10.34 -16.66 21.84
C PRO A 159 9.77 -15.41 21.12
N LEU A 160 8.44 -15.38 21.01
CA LEU A 160 7.69 -14.21 20.51
C LEU A 160 7.07 -13.50 21.72
N GLN A 161 7.25 -12.18 21.81
CA GLN A 161 6.86 -11.39 22.97
C GLN A 161 5.66 -10.50 22.70
N PHE A 162 5.44 -10.09 21.44
CA PHE A 162 4.36 -9.18 21.10
C PHE A 162 3.55 -9.65 19.89
N VAL A 163 2.33 -9.17 19.81
CA VAL A 163 1.45 -9.35 18.64
C VAL A 163 0.75 -8.05 18.31
N ILE A 164 0.62 -7.75 17.02
CA ILE A 164 -0.11 -6.60 16.53
C ILE A 164 -1.31 -7.11 15.72
N VAL A 165 -2.53 -6.66 16.06
CA VAL A 165 -3.78 -7.20 15.51
C VAL A 165 -4.46 -6.14 14.66
N LYS A 166 -4.92 -6.48 13.46
CA LYS A 166 -5.74 -5.58 12.63
C LYS A 166 -7.02 -5.23 13.37
N ALA A 167 -7.24 -3.93 13.58
CA ALA A 167 -8.47 -3.45 14.21
C ALA A 167 -9.46 -2.92 13.16
N THR A 168 -9.01 -2.00 12.32
CA THR A 168 -9.88 -1.30 11.39
C THR A 168 -9.20 -1.02 10.06
N GLU A 169 -10.02 -0.68 9.06
CA GLU A 169 -9.59 -0.19 7.75
C GLU A 169 -10.55 0.90 7.28
N GLY A 170 -10.02 2.00 6.76
CA GLY A 170 -10.83 3.10 6.28
C GLY A 170 -11.76 3.66 7.36
N THR A 171 -12.92 4.15 6.96
CA THR A 171 -13.85 4.85 7.86
C THR A 171 -14.87 3.96 8.55
N ASP A 172 -15.04 2.70 8.11
CA ASP A 172 -16.19 1.86 8.48
C ASP A 172 -15.91 0.36 8.60
N TYR A 173 -14.81 -0.14 8.06
CA TYR A 173 -14.48 -1.57 8.18
C TYR A 173 -13.78 -1.86 9.49
N THR A 174 -14.39 -2.71 10.31
CA THR A 174 -13.79 -3.32 11.52
C THR A 174 -13.42 -4.76 11.21
N ASP A 175 -12.18 -5.15 11.56
CA ASP A 175 -11.77 -6.55 11.40
C ASP A 175 -12.63 -7.44 12.29
N ARG A 176 -13.32 -8.40 11.68
CA ARG A 176 -14.29 -9.27 12.34
C ARG A 176 -13.72 -10.14 13.46
N ARG A 177 -12.40 -10.35 13.47
CA ARG A 177 -11.68 -11.14 14.48
C ARG A 177 -10.95 -10.30 15.51
N PHE A 178 -10.94 -8.98 15.34
CA PHE A 178 -10.16 -8.11 16.20
C PHE A 178 -10.44 -8.31 17.68
N ALA A 179 -11.68 -8.16 18.08
CA ALA A 179 -12.05 -8.20 19.51
C ALA A 179 -11.67 -9.54 20.16
N ASP A 180 -11.96 -10.65 19.48
CA ASP A 180 -11.67 -11.99 19.96
C ASP A 180 -10.15 -12.25 20.02
N ASN A 181 -9.44 -11.93 18.94
CA ASN A 181 -8.00 -12.15 18.85
C ASN A 181 -7.24 -11.25 19.84
N PHE A 182 -7.63 -9.99 19.97
CA PHE A 182 -6.98 -9.04 20.87
C PHE A 182 -7.14 -9.46 22.34
N ALA A 183 -8.36 -9.85 22.75
CA ALA A 183 -8.60 -10.36 24.09
C ALA A 183 -7.86 -11.68 24.37
N ALA A 184 -7.86 -12.59 23.41
CA ALA A 184 -7.20 -13.89 23.56
C ALA A 184 -5.66 -13.77 23.57
N ALA A 185 -5.09 -12.83 22.79
CA ALA A 185 -3.66 -12.52 22.81
C ALA A 185 -3.22 -12.00 24.19
N HIS A 186 -3.99 -11.09 24.78
CA HIS A 186 -3.75 -10.64 26.16
C HIS A 186 -3.82 -11.79 27.17
N ALA A 187 -4.86 -12.61 27.08
CA ALA A 187 -5.00 -13.78 27.96
C ALA A 187 -3.84 -14.79 27.80
N ALA A 188 -3.28 -14.90 26.60
CA ALA A 188 -2.10 -15.70 26.32
C ALA A 188 -0.78 -15.08 26.84
N GLY A 189 -0.78 -13.81 27.26
CA GLY A 189 0.36 -13.12 27.87
C GLY A 189 1.25 -12.36 26.91
N PHE A 190 0.79 -12.09 25.68
CA PHE A 190 1.50 -11.23 24.75
C PHE A 190 1.40 -9.75 25.11
N ILE A 191 2.43 -8.98 24.78
CA ILE A 191 2.31 -7.53 24.66
C ILE A 191 1.51 -7.27 23.36
N CYS A 192 0.36 -6.65 23.49
CA CYS A 192 -0.58 -6.49 22.38
C CYS A 192 -0.50 -5.09 21.76
N GLY A 193 -0.75 -5.01 20.46
CA GLY A 193 -0.92 -3.79 19.73
C GLY A 193 -2.07 -3.91 18.74
N ALA A 194 -2.51 -2.78 18.20
CA ALA A 194 -3.55 -2.75 17.17
C ALA A 194 -3.13 -1.84 16.02
N TYR A 195 -3.51 -2.22 14.79
CA TYR A 195 -3.24 -1.41 13.62
C TYR A 195 -4.50 -1.01 12.84
N HIS A 196 -4.40 0.14 12.20
CA HIS A 196 -5.37 0.68 11.27
C HIS A 196 -4.80 0.66 9.86
N PHE A 197 -5.48 -0.01 8.94
CA PHE A 197 -5.13 0.01 7.52
C PHE A 197 -5.70 1.28 6.86
N TYR A 198 -4.82 2.19 6.49
CA TYR A 198 -5.19 3.53 6.06
C TYR A 198 -5.62 3.59 4.60
N GLN A 199 -6.74 4.26 4.34
CA GLN A 199 -7.27 4.50 3.01
C GLN A 199 -7.07 5.98 2.60
N PRO A 200 -6.14 6.27 1.64
CA PRO A 200 -5.80 7.65 1.25
C PRO A 200 -6.95 8.50 0.71
N SER A 201 -8.03 7.86 0.24
CA SER A 201 -9.21 8.54 -0.31
C SER A 201 -10.22 8.97 0.74
N SER A 202 -10.02 8.62 2.00
CA SER A 202 -10.95 8.87 3.10
C SER A 202 -10.42 9.94 4.07
N SER A 203 -11.33 10.60 4.83
CA SER A 203 -10.95 11.59 5.84
C SER A 203 -10.04 10.99 6.92
N PRO A 204 -8.89 11.60 7.23
CA PRO A 204 -8.02 11.14 8.30
C PRO A 204 -8.69 11.22 9.67
N GLU A 205 -9.57 12.22 9.90
CA GLU A 205 -10.30 12.37 11.16
C GLU A 205 -11.31 11.24 11.35
N ALA A 206 -12.08 10.91 10.31
CA ALA A 206 -13.07 9.83 10.37
C ALA A 206 -12.40 8.46 10.57
N GLN A 207 -11.24 8.22 9.94
CA GLN A 207 -10.45 7.01 10.14
C GLN A 207 -9.90 6.93 11.56
N ALA A 208 -9.32 8.03 12.08
CA ALA A 208 -8.80 8.06 13.44
C ALA A 208 -9.92 7.85 14.47
N GLU A 209 -11.08 8.47 14.29
CA GLU A 209 -12.24 8.28 15.14
C GLU A 209 -12.75 6.83 15.13
N HIS A 210 -12.78 6.21 13.94
CA HIS A 210 -13.16 4.81 13.78
C HIS A 210 -12.20 3.88 14.53
N PHE A 211 -10.89 4.07 14.36
CA PHE A 211 -9.89 3.28 15.08
C PHE A 211 -9.99 3.47 16.59
N ILE A 212 -10.06 4.71 17.08
CA ILE A 212 -10.17 5.03 18.50
C ILE A 212 -11.39 4.36 19.15
N ARG A 213 -12.52 4.33 18.48
CA ARG A 213 -13.73 3.65 19.00
C ARG A 213 -13.60 2.13 19.02
N THR A 214 -12.77 1.56 18.17
CA THR A 214 -12.65 0.11 17.97
C THR A 214 -11.55 -0.51 18.81
N ALA A 215 -10.40 0.17 18.93
CA ALA A 215 -9.18 -0.35 19.56
C ALA A 215 -9.01 0.20 20.99
N PRO A 216 -9.42 -0.54 22.02
CA PRO A 216 -9.35 -0.08 23.42
C PRO A 216 -7.95 -0.33 24.01
N LEU A 217 -6.91 0.26 23.37
CA LEU A 217 -5.54 0.14 23.86
C LEU A 217 -5.39 0.81 25.22
N ALA A 218 -4.65 0.16 26.09
CA ALA A 218 -4.50 0.55 27.49
C ALA A 218 -3.04 0.44 27.97
N SER A 219 -2.80 0.76 29.24
CA SER A 219 -1.48 0.62 29.88
C SER A 219 -0.90 -0.78 29.66
N GLY A 220 0.32 -0.83 29.16
CA GLY A 220 1.02 -2.09 28.84
C GLY A 220 0.88 -2.55 27.39
N ASP A 221 0.01 -1.93 26.59
CA ASP A 221 -0.09 -2.19 25.16
C ASP A 221 0.95 -1.40 24.36
N LEU A 222 1.23 -1.87 23.15
CA LEU A 222 1.99 -1.12 22.16
C LEU A 222 1.23 0.15 21.74
N PRO A 223 1.95 1.21 21.32
CA PRO A 223 1.32 2.36 20.71
C PRO A 223 0.44 1.96 19.53
N PRO A 224 -0.60 2.75 19.22
CA PRO A 224 -1.44 2.52 18.05
C PRO A 224 -0.60 2.55 16.77
N VAL A 225 -0.95 1.73 15.77
CA VAL A 225 -0.20 1.63 14.52
C VAL A 225 -1.02 2.18 13.36
N LEU A 226 -0.40 3.09 12.60
CA LEU A 226 -0.85 3.48 11.27
C LEU A 226 -0.17 2.58 10.24
N ASP A 227 -0.95 1.77 9.56
CA ASP A 227 -0.51 0.92 8.44
C ASP A 227 -0.86 1.62 7.12
N ILE A 228 0.15 2.03 6.36
CA ILE A 228 -0.01 2.70 5.07
C ILE A 228 0.73 1.98 3.96
N GLU A 229 -0.04 1.33 3.09
CA GLU A 229 0.44 0.59 1.93
C GLU A 229 -0.15 1.10 0.61
N THR A 230 -1.37 1.64 0.70
CA THR A 230 -2.10 2.12 -0.47
C THR A 230 -1.52 3.43 -0.99
N GLN A 231 -1.16 3.45 -2.27
CA GLN A 231 -0.62 4.65 -2.91
C GLN A 231 -1.72 5.71 -3.10
N PRO A 232 -1.42 7.00 -2.86
CA PRO A 232 -2.37 8.06 -3.12
C PRO A 232 -2.58 8.24 -4.62
N SER A 233 -3.83 8.49 -5.03
CA SER A 233 -4.14 8.88 -6.40
C SER A 233 -3.73 10.34 -6.63
N LEU A 234 -2.62 10.55 -7.35
CA LEU A 234 -2.09 11.88 -7.60
C LEU A 234 -2.40 12.34 -9.04
N PRO A 235 -2.97 13.53 -9.22
CA PRO A 235 -3.24 14.08 -10.54
C PRO A 235 -1.95 14.45 -11.28
N LEU A 236 -2.01 14.50 -12.60
CA LEU A 236 -0.87 14.95 -13.44
C LEU A 236 -0.53 16.42 -13.19
N ILE A 237 -1.55 17.27 -13.04
CA ILE A 237 -1.39 18.70 -12.73
C ILE A 237 -1.61 18.90 -11.24
N GLY A 238 -0.70 19.62 -10.57
CA GLY A 238 -0.76 19.84 -9.13
C GLY A 238 -0.32 18.63 -8.28
N ARG A 239 0.47 17.72 -8.87
CA ARG A 239 0.95 16.51 -8.20
C ARG A 239 1.65 16.78 -6.85
N LYS A 240 2.49 17.82 -6.80
CA LYS A 240 3.22 18.17 -5.57
C LYS A 240 2.26 18.60 -4.46
N GLN A 241 1.28 19.44 -4.78
CA GLN A 241 0.28 19.91 -3.81
C GLN A 241 -0.57 18.75 -3.30
N ALA A 242 -0.99 17.84 -4.19
CA ALA A 242 -1.75 16.65 -3.82
C ALA A 242 -0.94 15.69 -2.93
N LEU A 243 0.36 15.53 -3.20
CA LEU A 243 1.26 14.75 -2.34
C LEU A 243 1.40 15.40 -0.95
N THR A 244 1.61 16.71 -0.89
CA THR A 244 1.68 17.43 0.39
C THR A 244 0.36 17.32 1.18
N ALA A 245 -0.78 17.42 0.50
CA ALA A 245 -2.08 17.22 1.16
C ALA A 245 -2.23 15.81 1.72
N PHE A 246 -1.84 14.80 0.96
CA PHE A 246 -1.81 13.41 1.43
C PHE A 246 -0.92 13.23 2.67
N GLN A 247 0.29 13.77 2.65
CA GLN A 247 1.22 13.71 3.79
C GLN A 247 0.64 14.42 5.02
N ASN A 248 0.01 15.57 4.85
CA ASN A 248 -0.67 16.29 5.95
C ASN A 248 -1.84 15.47 6.51
N ASN A 249 -2.59 14.76 5.68
CA ASN A 249 -3.66 13.88 6.15
C ASN A 249 -3.12 12.74 7.03
N LEU A 250 -1.99 12.12 6.63
CA LEU A 250 -1.34 11.10 7.47
C LEU A 250 -0.88 11.69 8.81
N LEU A 251 -0.27 12.88 8.80
CA LEU A 251 0.13 13.56 10.04
C LEU A 251 -1.07 13.90 10.93
N THR A 252 -2.19 14.32 10.34
CA THR A 252 -3.44 14.57 11.08
C THR A 252 -3.92 13.30 11.77
N PHE A 253 -3.94 12.17 11.07
CA PHE A 253 -4.32 10.87 11.65
C PHE A 253 -3.40 10.51 12.83
N LEU A 254 -2.09 10.54 12.62
CA LEU A 254 -1.10 10.22 13.64
C LEU A 254 -1.22 11.13 14.88
N GLN A 255 -1.40 12.44 14.68
CA GLN A 255 -1.57 13.40 15.77
C GLN A 255 -2.87 13.17 16.56
N LEU A 256 -3.95 12.77 15.92
CA LEU A 256 -5.21 12.42 16.60
C LEU A 256 -5.04 11.17 17.47
N LEU A 257 -4.34 10.15 16.98
CA LEU A 257 -4.02 8.97 17.79
C LEU A 257 -3.10 9.33 18.96
N GLU A 258 -2.03 10.10 18.70
CA GLU A 258 -1.12 10.54 19.76
C GLU A 258 -1.86 11.33 20.87
N LYS A 259 -2.74 12.24 20.46
CA LYS A 259 -3.57 12.99 21.40
C LYS A 259 -4.48 12.10 22.26
N HIS A 260 -5.04 11.06 21.67
CA HIS A 260 -5.99 10.18 22.36
C HIS A 260 -5.28 9.19 23.31
N TYR A 261 -4.24 8.52 22.83
CA TYR A 261 -3.55 7.46 23.59
C TYR A 261 -2.40 7.98 24.46
N GLY A 262 -1.98 9.23 24.27
CA GLY A 262 -0.91 9.87 25.07
C GLY A 262 0.51 9.39 24.73
N VAL A 263 0.67 8.63 23.65
CA VAL A 263 1.96 8.09 23.17
C VAL A 263 2.13 8.33 21.69
N VAL A 264 3.39 8.38 21.24
CA VAL A 264 3.71 8.54 19.81
C VAL A 264 3.31 7.26 19.04
N PRO A 265 2.42 7.33 18.04
CA PRO A 265 2.02 6.17 17.24
C PRO A 265 3.18 5.56 16.45
N ILE A 266 3.05 4.28 16.12
CA ILE A 266 3.95 3.57 15.21
C ILE A 266 3.47 3.78 13.78
N LEU A 267 4.40 4.02 12.86
CA LEU A 267 4.15 4.14 11.42
C LEU A 267 4.64 2.88 10.73
N TYR A 268 3.73 2.10 10.12
CA TYR A 268 4.09 0.95 9.30
C TYR A 268 3.98 1.27 7.81
N CYS A 269 5.01 0.88 7.07
CA CYS A 269 5.02 0.85 5.60
C CYS A 269 6.20 0.04 5.07
N SER A 270 6.22 -0.25 3.77
CA SER A 270 7.42 -0.82 3.14
C SER A 270 8.56 0.21 3.08
N ALA A 271 9.81 -0.26 3.04
CA ALA A 271 10.99 0.61 2.90
C ALA A 271 10.85 1.56 1.70
N LYS A 272 10.47 1.03 0.53
CA LYS A 272 10.24 1.84 -0.68
C LYS A 272 9.13 2.86 -0.53
N TYR A 273 8.07 2.52 0.23
CA TYR A 273 6.97 3.44 0.48
C TYR A 273 7.44 4.61 1.33
N ARG A 274 8.20 4.33 2.39
CA ARG A 274 8.79 5.36 3.26
C ARG A 274 9.62 6.36 2.45
N ASP A 275 10.55 5.87 1.66
CA ASP A 275 11.47 6.71 0.89
C ASP A 275 10.76 7.53 -0.20
N HIS A 276 9.73 6.96 -0.84
CA HIS A 276 9.07 7.61 -1.97
C HIS A 276 7.93 8.54 -1.58
N TRP A 277 7.12 8.16 -0.58
CA TRP A 277 5.88 8.87 -0.26
C TRP A 277 5.93 9.68 1.03
N LEU A 278 6.81 9.31 1.96
CA LEU A 278 6.89 9.89 3.30
C LEU A 278 8.24 10.56 3.56
N ALA A 279 8.84 11.15 2.53
CA ALA A 279 10.15 11.79 2.59
C ALA A 279 10.28 13.01 3.56
N PRO A 280 9.22 13.76 3.94
CA PRO A 280 9.38 14.85 4.89
C PRO A 280 9.88 14.39 6.26
N ASP A 281 10.81 15.14 6.86
CA ASP A 281 11.36 14.92 8.20
C ASP A 281 10.28 14.85 9.31
N ALA A 282 9.09 15.39 9.02
CA ALA A 282 7.95 15.33 9.93
C ALA A 282 7.54 13.90 10.34
N PHE A 283 7.88 12.89 9.52
CA PHE A 283 7.62 11.49 9.84
C PHE A 283 8.74 10.82 10.65
N ASP A 284 9.93 11.41 10.75
CA ASP A 284 11.09 10.80 11.43
C ASP A 284 10.91 10.68 12.95
N ARG A 285 9.99 11.45 13.53
CA ARG A 285 9.64 11.33 14.96
C ARG A 285 8.85 10.10 15.33
N TYR A 286 8.19 9.46 14.36
CA TYR A 286 7.35 8.28 14.58
C TYR A 286 8.21 7.02 14.50
N PRO A 287 8.12 6.10 15.50
CA PRO A 287 8.78 4.81 15.40
C PRO A 287 8.36 4.09 14.12
N LEU A 288 9.34 3.78 13.24
CA LEU A 288 9.07 3.13 11.97
C LEU A 288 9.02 1.61 12.14
N TRP A 289 7.93 1.00 11.69
CA TRP A 289 7.81 -0.44 11.48
C TRP A 289 7.92 -0.69 9.97
N VAL A 290 9.10 -1.12 9.54
CA VAL A 290 9.40 -1.29 8.12
C VAL A 290 9.12 -2.71 7.66
N ALA A 291 8.42 -2.87 6.53
CA ALA A 291 8.27 -4.14 5.84
C ALA A 291 9.33 -4.30 4.75
N HIS A 292 10.10 -5.39 4.85
CA HIS A 292 11.05 -5.80 3.82
C HIS A 292 11.36 -7.29 3.98
N TYR A 293 10.74 -8.13 3.18
CA TYR A 293 10.74 -9.58 3.37
C TYR A 293 11.96 -10.25 2.77
N ASP A 294 12.39 -11.33 3.40
CA ASP A 294 13.40 -12.27 2.92
C ASP A 294 14.74 -11.62 2.55
N VAL A 295 15.12 -10.61 3.29
CA VAL A 295 16.42 -9.93 3.19
C VAL A 295 17.21 -10.11 4.49
N GLU A 296 18.51 -9.86 4.43
CA GLU A 296 19.38 -9.95 5.62
C GLU A 296 19.23 -8.73 6.54
N ASP A 297 18.98 -7.56 5.95
CA ASP A 297 18.76 -6.29 6.63
C ASP A 297 17.82 -5.43 5.78
N PRO A 298 16.87 -4.71 6.38
CA PRO A 298 15.96 -3.87 5.60
C PRO A 298 16.73 -2.74 4.91
N ALA A 299 16.62 -2.69 3.57
CA ALA A 299 17.16 -1.59 2.79
C ALA A 299 16.24 -0.36 2.96
N CYS A 300 16.35 0.32 4.10
CA CYS A 300 15.62 1.53 4.46
C CYS A 300 16.62 2.62 4.84
N GLU A 301 16.49 3.79 4.21
CA GLU A 301 17.38 4.94 4.48
C GLU A 301 17.06 5.62 5.82
N HIS A 302 15.86 5.36 6.38
CA HIS A 302 15.40 5.93 7.64
C HIS A 302 15.62 4.99 8.82
N PRO A 303 15.89 5.53 10.01
CA PRO A 303 15.94 4.73 11.24
C PRO A 303 14.61 4.01 11.46
N TRP A 304 14.68 2.71 11.75
CA TRP A 304 13.50 1.90 12.01
C TRP A 304 13.57 1.28 13.41
N THR A 305 12.41 0.99 13.97
CA THR A 305 12.24 0.37 15.31
C THR A 305 11.81 -1.08 15.20
N PHE A 306 10.84 -1.37 14.33
CA PHE A 306 10.34 -2.71 14.05
C PHE A 306 10.60 -3.06 12.60
N TRP A 307 10.80 -4.35 12.34
CA TRP A 307 10.98 -4.86 10.99
C TRP A 307 10.14 -6.13 10.80
N GLN A 308 9.19 -6.08 9.87
CA GLN A 308 8.44 -7.22 9.37
C GLN A 308 9.30 -7.87 8.28
N HIS A 309 9.89 -9.02 8.62
CA HIS A 309 10.94 -9.62 7.80
C HIS A 309 10.47 -10.83 6.99
N SER A 310 9.27 -11.33 7.24
CA SER A 310 8.66 -12.43 6.49
C SER A 310 7.14 -12.41 6.63
N ASP A 311 6.45 -12.84 5.56
CA ASP A 311 4.99 -12.95 5.43
C ASP A 311 4.52 -14.43 5.31
N HIS A 312 5.39 -15.39 5.60
CA HIS A 312 5.10 -16.80 5.37
C HIS A 312 5.55 -17.74 6.50
N ALA A 313 5.71 -17.22 7.71
CA ALA A 313 6.03 -18.04 8.87
C ALA A 313 4.89 -19.01 9.24
N THR A 314 5.24 -20.08 9.92
CA THR A 314 4.29 -21.06 10.47
C THR A 314 4.36 -21.02 11.99
N LEU A 315 3.25 -20.70 12.64
CA LEU A 315 3.15 -20.70 14.10
C LEU A 315 2.22 -21.83 14.60
N PRO A 316 2.52 -22.45 15.75
CA PRO A 316 1.61 -23.42 16.34
C PRO A 316 0.26 -22.76 16.63
N GLY A 317 -0.83 -23.44 16.30
CA GLY A 317 -2.18 -22.91 16.54
C GLY A 317 -2.74 -22.00 15.44
N ILE A 318 -1.97 -21.68 14.40
CA ILE A 318 -2.40 -20.89 13.25
C ILE A 318 -2.18 -21.70 11.98
N THR A 319 -3.25 -21.92 11.23
CA THR A 319 -3.18 -22.72 9.99
C THR A 319 -2.58 -21.95 8.83
N GLU A 320 -2.95 -20.68 8.73
CA GLU A 320 -2.51 -19.79 7.67
C GLU A 320 -1.09 -19.26 7.95
N LYS A 321 -0.45 -18.73 6.91
CA LYS A 321 0.84 -18.07 7.07
C LYS A 321 0.71 -16.80 7.89
N VAL A 322 1.79 -16.48 8.62
CA VAL A 322 1.82 -15.37 9.58
C VAL A 322 3.01 -14.47 9.29
N ASP A 323 2.76 -13.19 9.39
CA ASP A 323 3.79 -12.16 9.32
C ASP A 323 4.57 -12.11 10.63
N VAL A 324 5.90 -12.13 10.54
CA VAL A 324 6.75 -12.12 11.72
C VAL A 324 7.71 -10.94 11.72
N ASN A 325 7.94 -10.49 12.95
CA ASN A 325 8.56 -9.22 13.23
C ASN A 325 9.72 -9.36 14.20
N VAL A 326 10.69 -8.46 14.05
CA VAL A 326 11.72 -8.21 15.06
C VAL A 326 11.68 -6.74 15.47
N MET A 327 12.14 -6.46 16.68
CA MET A 327 12.36 -5.09 17.14
C MET A 327 13.86 -4.86 17.38
N ARG A 328 14.33 -3.69 17.02
CA ARG A 328 15.70 -3.24 17.33
C ARG A 328 15.78 -2.88 18.82
N GLY A 329 16.75 -3.48 19.51
CA GLY A 329 16.96 -3.27 20.94
C GLY A 329 16.54 -4.45 21.82
N SER A 330 16.31 -4.20 23.08
CA SER A 330 16.02 -5.18 24.13
C SER A 330 14.54 -5.18 24.55
N LEU A 331 14.14 -6.17 25.33
CA LEU A 331 12.80 -6.20 25.94
C LEU A 331 12.55 -4.99 26.87
N LYS A 332 13.62 -4.40 27.43
CA LYS A 332 13.48 -3.14 28.19
C LYS A 332 13.11 -1.98 27.27
N ASP A 333 13.71 -1.92 26.08
CA ASP A 333 13.41 -0.89 25.10
C ASP A 333 11.98 -1.05 24.56
N LEU A 334 11.52 -2.29 24.32
CA LEU A 334 10.11 -2.55 23.99
C LEU A 334 9.18 -2.02 25.09
N ARG A 335 9.48 -2.33 26.36
CA ARG A 335 8.64 -1.87 27.48
C ARG A 335 8.64 -0.35 27.67
N SER A 336 9.69 0.34 27.25
CA SER A 336 9.79 1.80 27.38
C SER A 336 8.90 2.59 26.42
N ILE A 337 8.40 1.96 25.37
CA ILE A 337 7.51 2.58 24.38
C ILE A 337 6.03 2.24 24.60
N LEU A 338 5.72 1.34 25.52
CA LEU A 338 4.33 0.94 25.79
C LEU A 338 3.51 2.11 26.33
N ILE A 339 2.21 2.04 26.14
CA ILE A 339 1.25 2.95 26.76
C ILE A 339 1.44 2.89 28.29
N PRO A 340 1.66 4.03 28.96
CA PRO A 340 1.97 4.10 30.39
C PRO A 340 0.81 3.75 31.32
#